data_b2f6f35be3237c775c319c681ae05610
#
_entry.id   b2f6f35be3237c775c319c681ae05610
#
_cell.length_a   1.000
_cell.length_b   1.000
_cell.length_c   1.000
_cell.angle_alpha   90.00
_cell.angle_beta   90.00
_cell.angle_gamma   90.00
#
_symmetry.space_group_name_H-M   'P 1'
#
loop_
_entity.id
_entity.type
_entity.pdbx_description
1 polymer ?
#
loop_
_entity_poly.entity_id
_entity_poly.type
_entity_poly.pdbx_seq_one_letter_code
_entity_poly.pdbx_strand_id
1 'polypeptide(L)'
;VSCPMELSTYFRINAASTGQFERTLIVAEEGSYVSYLEGCTAPMRDENQLHAAVVELVAMDDAEIKYSTVQNWYPGNAEGLGGIYTFVTKPALCQGKRSKVSWTQVETGSAITWKYPSCVLNGEDSVGEFYSVAVTNNYQQADTGTKMIHNGKGSRSTIISKGISAGKSNNTYRGLVRVAAGAEGVRNFTQCDS
;
A
#
# COMPACT_ATOMS: atom_id res chain seq x y z
N VAL A 1 1.97 24.43 -1.41
CA VAL A 1 2.99 24.41 -2.47
C VAL A 1 2.86 23.08 -3.21
N SER A 2 2.61 23.14 -4.50
CA SER A 2 2.61 21.93 -5.32
C SER A 2 4.05 21.47 -5.55
N CYS A 3 4.33 20.20 -5.34
CA CYS A 3 5.61 19.61 -5.70
C CYS A 3 5.59 19.37 -7.22
N PRO A 4 6.38 20.08 -8.03
CA PRO A 4 6.29 20.00 -9.49
C PRO A 4 6.90 18.72 -10.06
N MET A 5 7.57 17.93 -9.22
CA MET A 5 8.23 16.69 -9.61
C MET A 5 7.75 15.52 -8.77
N GLU A 6 7.75 14.34 -9.35
CA GLU A 6 7.54 13.11 -8.59
C GLU A 6 8.73 12.88 -7.66
N LEU A 7 8.44 12.65 -6.39
CA LEU A 7 9.45 12.23 -5.42
C LEU A 7 9.64 10.73 -5.55
N SER A 8 10.87 10.26 -5.56
CA SER A 8 11.16 8.83 -5.57
C SER A 8 12.18 8.46 -4.51
N THR A 9 11.93 7.32 -3.88
CA THR A 9 12.86 6.71 -2.94
C THR A 9 13.14 5.28 -3.35
N TYR A 10 14.38 4.88 -3.25
CA TYR A 10 14.81 3.54 -3.56
C TYR A 10 15.50 2.90 -2.36
N PHE A 11 14.89 1.84 -1.82
CA PHE A 11 15.42 1.10 -0.68
C PHE A 11 16.10 -0.18 -1.14
N ARG A 12 17.27 -0.47 -0.60
CA ARG A 12 18.02 -1.66 -0.94
C ARG A 12 18.63 -2.33 0.28
N ILE A 13 18.37 -3.61 0.47
CA ILE A 13 19.02 -4.44 1.48
C ILE A 13 20.31 -5.00 0.86
N ASN A 14 21.47 -4.71 1.46
CA ASN A 14 22.77 -5.14 0.92
C ASN A 14 23.47 -6.22 1.76
N ALA A 15 23.18 -6.35 3.04
CA ALA A 15 23.84 -7.29 3.93
C ALA A 15 23.09 -8.63 4.03
N ALA A 16 23.82 -9.72 4.22
CA ALA A 16 23.24 -11.03 4.48
C ALA A 16 22.64 -11.13 5.89
N SER A 17 21.65 -11.98 6.10
CA SER A 17 21.03 -12.28 7.42
C SER A 17 20.62 -11.03 8.19
N THR A 18 20.09 -10.01 7.48
CA THR A 18 19.71 -8.73 8.06
C THR A 18 18.25 -8.43 7.84
N GLY A 19 17.70 -7.56 8.70
CA GLY A 19 16.40 -6.93 8.53
C GLY A 19 16.54 -5.45 8.20
N GLN A 20 15.63 -4.93 7.39
CA GLN A 20 15.48 -3.52 7.14
C GLN A 20 14.18 -3.04 7.78
N PHE A 21 14.28 -1.98 8.57
CA PHE A 21 13.15 -1.32 9.21
C PHE A 21 13.06 0.11 8.72
N GLU A 22 11.89 0.48 8.22
CA GLU A 22 11.67 1.79 7.62
C GLU A 22 10.46 2.46 8.23
N ARG A 23 10.51 3.77 8.35
CA ARG A 23 9.35 4.60 8.66
C ARG A 23 9.37 5.85 7.81
N THR A 24 8.30 6.03 7.03
CA THR A 24 8.10 7.21 6.17
C THR A 24 6.88 7.97 6.64
N LEU A 25 7.00 9.28 6.84
CA LEU A 25 5.89 10.17 7.12
C LEU A 25 5.81 11.24 6.02
N ILE A 26 4.63 11.37 5.39
CA ILE A 26 4.33 12.42 4.43
C ILE A 26 3.13 13.21 4.95
N VAL A 27 3.32 14.51 5.16
CA VAL A 27 2.25 15.44 5.50
C VAL A 27 2.07 16.40 4.33
N ALA A 28 0.90 16.34 3.69
CA ALA A 28 0.50 17.27 2.66
C ALA A 28 -0.38 18.36 3.27
N GLU A 29 0.16 19.57 3.34
CA GLU A 29 -0.53 20.74 3.87
C GLU A 29 -1.64 21.22 2.91
N GLU A 30 -2.48 22.13 3.37
CA GLU A 30 -3.63 22.65 2.63
C GLU A 30 -3.29 23.00 1.17
N GLY A 31 -4.09 22.50 0.25
CA GLY A 31 -3.99 22.74 -1.20
C GLY A 31 -2.74 22.17 -1.87
N SER A 32 -1.96 21.33 -1.17
CA SER A 32 -0.74 20.75 -1.73
C SER A 32 -1.00 19.45 -2.50
N TYR A 33 -0.14 19.18 -3.48
CA TYR A 33 -0.13 17.93 -4.24
C TYR A 33 1.23 17.25 -4.11
N VAL A 34 1.23 15.95 -3.81
CA VAL A 34 2.44 15.13 -3.72
C VAL A 34 2.24 13.85 -4.54
N SER A 35 3.15 13.58 -5.48
CA SER A 35 3.30 12.27 -6.12
C SER A 35 4.59 11.62 -5.64
N TYR A 36 4.47 10.41 -5.09
CA TYR A 36 5.59 9.69 -4.50
C TYR A 36 5.66 8.26 -5.03
N LEU A 37 6.84 7.87 -5.49
CA LEU A 37 7.12 6.51 -5.96
C LEU A 37 8.15 5.84 -5.04
N GLU A 38 7.79 4.71 -4.47
CA GLU A 38 8.68 3.84 -3.70
C GLU A 38 9.06 2.62 -4.54
N GLY A 39 10.34 2.44 -4.73
CA GLY A 39 10.92 1.23 -5.32
C GLY A 39 11.75 0.48 -4.29
N CYS A 40 11.53 -0.82 -4.16
CA CYS A 40 12.25 -1.66 -3.23
C CYS A 40 12.83 -2.89 -3.92
N THR A 41 14.10 -3.18 -3.67
CA THR A 41 14.75 -4.41 -4.15
C THR A 41 15.75 -4.97 -3.13
N ALA A 42 16.05 -6.25 -3.25
CA ALA A 42 17.14 -6.91 -2.53
C ALA A 42 17.92 -7.82 -3.45
N PRO A 43 19.22 -8.10 -3.17
CA PRO A 43 19.98 -9.12 -3.85
C PRO A 43 19.35 -10.50 -3.70
N MET A 44 19.52 -11.35 -4.71
CA MET A 44 19.12 -12.76 -4.63
C MET A 44 20.05 -13.52 -3.67
N ARG A 45 19.47 -14.06 -2.61
CA ARG A 45 20.18 -14.88 -1.62
C ARG A 45 19.27 -15.99 -1.14
N ASP A 46 19.82 -17.20 -0.99
CA ASP A 46 19.09 -18.37 -0.47
C ASP A 46 18.89 -18.32 1.06
N GLU A 47 18.86 -17.14 1.63
CA GLU A 47 18.60 -16.83 3.03
C GLU A 47 17.33 -15.98 3.13
N ASN A 48 16.60 -16.16 4.22
CA ASN A 48 15.46 -15.30 4.52
C ASN A 48 15.95 -13.93 5.01
N GLN A 49 15.39 -12.87 4.47
CA GLN A 49 15.64 -11.50 4.90
C GLN A 49 14.30 -10.82 5.22
N LEU A 50 14.31 -9.96 6.22
CA LEU A 50 13.12 -9.21 6.64
C LEU A 50 13.14 -7.79 6.08
N HIS A 51 12.04 -7.40 5.47
CA HIS A 51 11.70 -6.01 5.21
C HIS A 51 10.44 -5.64 6.00
N ALA A 52 10.54 -4.71 6.91
CA ALA A 52 9.41 -4.21 7.69
C ALA A 52 9.32 -2.69 7.55
N ALA A 53 8.15 -2.19 7.14
CA ALA A 53 7.97 -0.78 6.90
C ALA A 53 6.65 -0.24 7.46
N VAL A 54 6.69 1.01 7.91
CA VAL A 54 5.52 1.81 8.25
C VAL A 54 5.53 3.06 7.39
N VAL A 55 4.46 3.29 6.63
CA VAL A 55 4.28 4.52 5.85
C VAL A 55 3.02 5.23 6.35
N GLU A 56 3.18 6.46 6.79
CA GLU A 56 2.09 7.28 7.31
C GLU A 56 1.86 8.49 6.40
N LEU A 57 0.63 8.66 5.94
CA LEU A 57 0.24 9.80 5.11
C LEU A 57 -0.81 10.63 5.83
N VAL A 58 -0.65 11.95 5.79
CA VAL A 58 -1.65 12.89 6.30
C VAL A 58 -1.94 13.93 5.23
N ALA A 59 -3.20 14.01 4.81
CA ALA A 59 -3.66 15.01 3.84
C ALA A 59 -4.61 16.00 4.52
N MET A 60 -4.25 17.29 4.47
CA MET A 60 -5.04 18.40 5.00
C MET A 60 -6.07 18.89 3.97
N ASP A 61 -6.73 20.01 4.22
CA ASP A 61 -7.81 20.52 3.34
C ASP A 61 -7.31 20.69 1.90
N ASP A 62 -8.10 20.18 0.94
CA ASP A 62 -7.81 20.23 -0.49
C ASP A 62 -6.45 19.62 -0.90
N ALA A 63 -5.78 18.89 -0.02
CA ALA A 63 -4.51 18.25 -0.33
C ALA A 63 -4.71 16.89 -1.02
N GLU A 64 -3.80 16.56 -1.93
CA GLU A 64 -3.78 15.27 -2.63
C GLU A 64 -2.42 14.59 -2.49
N ILE A 65 -2.42 13.33 -2.07
CA ILE A 65 -1.24 12.45 -2.05
C ILE A 65 -1.49 11.26 -2.96
N LYS A 66 -0.63 11.08 -3.95
CA LYS A 66 -0.55 9.88 -4.77
C LYS A 66 0.69 9.09 -4.39
N TYR A 67 0.51 7.92 -3.82
CA TYR A 67 1.60 7.06 -3.37
C TYR A 67 1.62 5.76 -4.16
N SER A 68 2.68 5.53 -4.88
CA SER A 68 2.86 4.35 -5.72
C SER A 68 4.01 3.49 -5.20
N THR A 69 3.83 2.17 -5.18
CA THR A 69 4.89 1.22 -4.86
C THR A 69 5.00 0.15 -5.93
N VAL A 70 6.24 -0.14 -6.31
CA VAL A 70 6.58 -1.30 -7.12
C VAL A 70 7.60 -2.12 -6.32
N GLN A 71 7.16 -3.30 -5.88
CA GLN A 71 8.00 -4.20 -5.10
C GLN A 71 8.29 -5.45 -5.91
N ASN A 72 9.57 -5.63 -6.22
CA ASN A 72 10.09 -6.79 -6.92
C ASN A 72 11.22 -7.41 -6.10
N TRP A 73 10.85 -8.05 -5.01
CA TRP A 73 11.75 -8.71 -4.10
C TRP A 73 12.11 -10.11 -4.60
N TYR A 74 13.23 -10.65 -4.13
CA TYR A 74 13.58 -12.04 -4.39
C TYR A 74 12.60 -13.00 -3.69
N PRO A 75 11.96 -13.93 -4.44
CA PRO A 75 10.90 -14.80 -3.90
C PRO A 75 11.43 -16.08 -3.24
N GLY A 76 12.73 -16.33 -3.24
CA GLY A 76 13.33 -17.61 -2.91
C GLY A 76 13.69 -18.43 -4.16
N ASN A 77 14.35 -19.55 -3.96
CA ASN A 77 14.78 -20.47 -5.03
C ASN A 77 13.62 -21.36 -5.54
N ALA A 78 13.91 -22.25 -6.48
CA ALA A 78 12.92 -23.16 -7.06
C ALA A 78 12.28 -24.14 -6.06
N GLU A 79 12.97 -24.43 -4.99
CA GLU A 79 12.52 -25.30 -3.88
C GLU A 79 11.71 -24.52 -2.83
N GLY A 80 11.60 -23.19 -2.96
CA GLY A 80 10.90 -22.31 -2.01
C GLY A 80 11.73 -21.95 -0.79
N LEU A 81 13.06 -22.05 -0.87
CA LEU A 81 13.96 -21.69 0.21
C LEU A 81 14.49 -20.27 0.04
N GLY A 82 14.71 -19.57 1.16
CA GLY A 82 15.18 -18.20 1.15
C GLY A 82 14.09 -17.20 0.76
N GLY A 83 14.54 -16.02 0.30
CA GLY A 83 13.67 -14.95 -0.15
C GLY A 83 13.30 -13.93 0.93
N ILE A 84 12.62 -12.88 0.50
CA ILE A 84 12.29 -11.74 1.36
C ILE A 84 10.93 -11.97 2.03
N TYR A 85 10.87 -11.67 3.33
CA TYR A 85 9.63 -11.53 4.09
C TYR A 85 9.33 -10.04 4.21
N THR A 86 8.21 -9.63 3.61
CA THR A 86 7.80 -8.22 3.54
C THR A 86 6.57 -7.99 4.41
N PHE A 87 6.74 -7.22 5.50
CA PHE A 87 5.68 -6.83 6.41
C PHE A 87 5.52 -5.32 6.40
N VAL A 88 4.42 -4.82 5.80
CA VAL A 88 4.23 -3.39 5.60
C VAL A 88 2.84 -2.96 6.03
N THR A 89 2.77 -1.91 6.84
CA THR A 89 1.53 -1.21 7.13
C THR A 89 1.60 0.23 6.61
N LYS A 90 0.52 0.69 5.95
CA LYS A 90 0.47 2.00 5.28
C LYS A 90 -0.82 2.74 5.65
N PRO A 91 -0.93 3.29 6.87
CA PRO A 91 -2.07 4.11 7.23
C PRO A 91 -2.03 5.48 6.53
N ALA A 92 -3.18 5.90 5.98
CA ALA A 92 -3.40 7.26 5.51
C ALA A 92 -4.55 7.91 6.28
N LEU A 93 -4.38 9.18 6.59
CA LEU A 93 -5.38 10.02 7.21
C LEU A 93 -5.76 11.17 6.27
N CYS A 94 -6.94 11.09 5.67
CA CYS A 94 -7.57 12.20 4.96
C CYS A 94 -8.26 13.10 6.00
N GLN A 95 -7.45 13.95 6.66
CA GLN A 95 -7.89 14.76 7.79
C GLN A 95 -8.72 15.95 7.32
N GLY A 96 -8.32 16.54 6.20
CA GLY A 96 -8.92 17.77 5.69
C GLY A 96 -10.14 17.52 4.80
N LYS A 97 -10.95 18.55 4.61
CA LYS A 97 -12.05 18.53 3.64
C LYS A 97 -11.54 18.39 2.23
N ARG A 98 -12.23 17.60 1.41
CA ARG A 98 -11.88 17.34 0.00
C ARG A 98 -10.46 16.81 -0.20
N SER A 99 -9.81 16.37 0.89
CA SER A 99 -8.50 15.73 0.80
C SER A 99 -8.58 14.39 0.08
N LYS A 100 -7.49 14.02 -0.59
CA LYS A 100 -7.45 12.78 -1.36
C LYS A 100 -6.15 12.02 -1.11
N VAL A 101 -6.26 10.71 -0.89
CA VAL A 101 -5.12 9.78 -0.91
C VAL A 101 -5.39 8.66 -1.88
N SER A 102 -4.45 8.44 -2.80
CA SER A 102 -4.49 7.35 -3.77
C SER A 102 -3.28 6.42 -3.55
N TRP A 103 -3.56 5.17 -3.23
CA TRP A 103 -2.59 4.10 -3.13
C TRP A 103 -2.55 3.30 -4.43
N THR A 104 -1.38 3.14 -5.03
CA THR A 104 -1.15 2.20 -6.12
C THR A 104 -0.05 1.24 -5.71
N GLN A 105 -0.28 -0.07 -5.79
CA GLN A 105 0.75 -1.04 -5.45
C GLN A 105 0.79 -2.21 -6.43
N VAL A 106 2.02 -2.60 -6.76
CA VAL A 106 2.33 -3.77 -7.56
C VAL A 106 3.26 -4.68 -6.75
N GLU A 107 2.80 -5.88 -6.45
CA GLU A 107 3.51 -6.89 -5.68
C GLU A 107 3.85 -8.07 -6.60
N THR A 108 5.12 -8.21 -6.95
CA THR A 108 5.58 -9.27 -7.89
C THR A 108 6.73 -10.10 -7.35
N GLY A 109 7.05 -9.95 -6.09
CA GLY A 109 8.17 -10.65 -5.48
C GLY A 109 7.84 -11.08 -4.06
N SER A 110 8.88 -11.25 -3.25
CA SER A 110 8.86 -11.77 -1.88
C SER A 110 8.45 -13.25 -1.76
N ALA A 111 9.03 -13.93 -0.80
CA ALA A 111 8.57 -15.25 -0.38
C ALA A 111 7.25 -15.14 0.38
N ILE A 112 7.18 -14.15 1.29
CA ILE A 112 5.97 -13.82 2.06
C ILE A 112 5.74 -12.32 1.97
N THR A 113 4.54 -11.92 1.58
CA THR A 113 4.07 -10.54 1.60
C THR A 113 2.89 -10.42 2.57
N TRP A 114 3.00 -9.51 3.52
CA TRP A 114 1.90 -9.10 4.39
C TRP A 114 1.77 -7.58 4.37
N LYS A 115 0.79 -7.06 3.62
CA LYS A 115 0.72 -5.63 3.32
C LYS A 115 -0.70 -5.08 3.33
N TYR A 116 -0.94 -4.14 4.23
CA TYR A 116 -2.26 -3.57 4.49
C TYR A 116 -2.27 -2.04 4.50
N PRO A 117 -2.40 -1.38 3.35
CA PRO A 117 -2.74 0.03 3.29
C PRO A 117 -4.12 0.31 3.86
N SER A 118 -4.31 1.52 4.36
CA SER A 118 -5.61 1.97 4.86
C SER A 118 -5.82 3.45 4.60
N CYS A 119 -7.09 3.88 4.51
CA CYS A 119 -7.47 5.28 4.50
C CYS A 119 -8.54 5.52 5.57
N VAL A 120 -8.28 6.46 6.46
CA VAL A 120 -9.27 7.03 7.37
C VAL A 120 -9.74 8.35 6.78
N LEU A 121 -11.00 8.40 6.36
CA LEU A 121 -11.63 9.51 5.66
C LEU A 121 -12.40 10.37 6.67
N ASN A 122 -11.69 11.27 7.35
CA ASN A 122 -12.25 12.15 8.37
C ASN A 122 -12.85 13.43 7.78
N GLY A 123 -12.23 13.98 6.75
CA GLY A 123 -12.69 15.20 6.13
C GLY A 123 -13.99 15.01 5.34
N GLU A 124 -14.83 16.03 5.34
CA GLU A 124 -16.00 16.09 4.47
C GLU A 124 -15.57 16.03 3.01
N ASP A 125 -16.27 15.24 2.18
CA ASP A 125 -15.97 14.99 0.77
C ASP A 125 -14.56 14.42 0.50
N SER A 126 -13.89 13.86 1.51
CA SER A 126 -12.57 13.24 1.33
C SER A 126 -12.64 11.98 0.48
N VAL A 127 -11.54 11.65 -0.19
CA VAL A 127 -11.48 10.56 -1.16
C VAL A 127 -10.31 9.62 -0.84
N GLY A 128 -10.60 8.32 -0.78
CA GLY A 128 -9.61 7.26 -0.66
C GLY A 128 -9.63 6.32 -1.86
N GLU A 129 -8.50 6.10 -2.49
CA GLU A 129 -8.38 5.17 -3.61
C GLU A 129 -7.33 4.11 -3.34
N PHE A 130 -7.62 2.88 -3.73
CA PHE A 130 -6.69 1.77 -3.63
C PHE A 130 -6.73 0.93 -4.90
N TYR A 131 -5.59 0.87 -5.57
CA TYR A 131 -5.38 0.07 -6.76
C TYR A 131 -4.24 -0.91 -6.50
N SER A 132 -4.48 -2.20 -6.62
CA SER A 132 -3.44 -3.21 -6.39
C SER A 132 -3.45 -4.34 -7.39
N VAL A 133 -2.24 -4.80 -7.69
CA VAL A 133 -2.01 -6.04 -8.44
C VAL A 133 -1.01 -6.88 -7.65
N ALA A 134 -1.38 -8.11 -7.33
CA ALA A 134 -0.50 -9.10 -6.72
C ALA A 134 -0.33 -10.29 -7.66
N VAL A 135 0.91 -10.56 -8.07
CA VAL A 135 1.24 -11.70 -8.93
C VAL A 135 2.19 -12.61 -8.17
N THR A 136 1.75 -13.82 -7.90
CA THR A 136 2.52 -14.81 -7.16
C THR A 136 2.74 -16.08 -7.99
N ASN A 137 3.88 -16.71 -7.78
CA ASN A 137 4.26 -17.96 -8.45
C ASN A 137 5.03 -18.88 -7.49
N ASN A 138 5.25 -20.13 -7.88
CA ASN A 138 5.97 -21.14 -7.11
C ASN A 138 5.41 -21.32 -5.70
N TYR A 139 6.14 -20.93 -4.66
CA TYR A 139 5.76 -21.06 -3.26
C TYR A 139 5.45 -19.71 -2.59
N GLN A 140 5.40 -18.63 -3.35
CA GLN A 140 5.12 -17.31 -2.80
C GLN A 140 3.76 -17.25 -2.11
N GLN A 141 3.70 -16.47 -1.05
CA GLN A 141 2.47 -16.21 -0.30
C GLN A 141 2.25 -14.72 -0.14
N ALA A 142 1.12 -14.23 -0.62
CA ALA A 142 0.73 -12.85 -0.46
C ALA A 142 -0.59 -12.75 0.31
N ASP A 143 -0.55 -12.11 1.46
CA ASP A 143 -1.73 -11.73 2.22
C ASP A 143 -1.80 -10.19 2.21
N THR A 144 -2.67 -9.67 1.38
CA THR A 144 -2.80 -8.22 1.12
C THR A 144 -4.22 -7.76 1.38
N GLY A 145 -4.41 -6.47 1.41
CA GLY A 145 -5.74 -5.91 1.57
C GLY A 145 -5.73 -4.43 1.87
N THR A 146 -6.91 -3.89 2.10
CA THR A 146 -7.04 -2.48 2.46
C THR A 146 -8.22 -2.24 3.39
N LYS A 147 -8.18 -1.10 4.08
CA LYS A 147 -9.27 -0.62 4.94
C LYS A 147 -9.66 0.79 4.49
N MET A 148 -10.93 1.00 4.23
CA MET A 148 -11.52 2.32 4.01
C MET A 148 -12.48 2.63 5.14
N ILE A 149 -12.16 3.63 5.96
CA ILE A 149 -12.93 4.01 7.14
C ILE A 149 -13.50 5.40 6.90
N HIS A 150 -14.80 5.46 6.70
CA HIS A 150 -15.53 6.69 6.40
C HIS A 150 -16.09 7.29 7.69
N ASN A 151 -15.54 8.41 8.11
CA ASN A 151 -16.00 9.22 9.24
C ASN A 151 -16.62 10.54 8.77
N GLY A 152 -16.11 11.11 7.67
CA GLY A 152 -16.58 12.36 7.09
C GLY A 152 -17.81 12.17 6.19
N LYS A 153 -18.72 13.16 6.19
CA LYS A 153 -19.87 13.19 5.27
C LYS A 153 -19.40 13.31 3.82
N GLY A 154 -20.15 12.72 2.89
CA GLY A 154 -19.88 12.78 1.46
C GLY A 154 -18.61 12.08 1.02
N SER A 155 -17.87 11.45 1.93
CA SER A 155 -16.60 10.80 1.62
C SER A 155 -16.77 9.64 0.65
N ARG A 156 -15.74 9.39 -0.16
CA ARG A 156 -15.80 8.38 -1.23
C ARG A 156 -14.59 7.47 -1.18
N SER A 157 -14.79 6.20 -1.54
CA SER A 157 -13.67 5.29 -1.72
C SER A 157 -13.83 4.39 -2.94
N THR A 158 -12.68 4.07 -3.54
CA THR A 158 -12.58 3.10 -4.63
C THR A 158 -11.53 2.06 -4.27
N ILE A 159 -11.88 0.79 -4.41
CA ILE A 159 -10.97 -0.33 -4.20
C ILE A 159 -11.00 -1.19 -5.47
N ILE A 160 -9.84 -1.33 -6.12
CA ILE A 160 -9.66 -2.27 -7.23
C ILE A 160 -8.44 -3.12 -6.91
N SER A 161 -8.67 -4.41 -6.65
CA SER A 161 -7.60 -5.35 -6.32
C SER A 161 -7.65 -6.54 -7.27
N LYS A 162 -6.50 -6.86 -7.86
CA LYS A 162 -6.36 -7.99 -8.78
C LYS A 162 -5.25 -8.91 -8.29
N GLY A 163 -5.54 -10.21 -8.27
CA GLY A 163 -4.60 -11.25 -7.87
C GLY A 163 -4.42 -12.30 -8.96
N ILE A 164 -3.19 -12.76 -9.15
CA ILE A 164 -2.88 -13.90 -10.01
C ILE A 164 -1.99 -14.85 -9.23
N SER A 165 -2.40 -16.11 -9.11
CA SER A 165 -1.61 -17.16 -8.46
C SER A 165 -1.27 -18.25 -9.46
N ALA A 166 -0.01 -18.67 -9.48
CA ALA A 166 0.47 -19.77 -10.29
C ALA A 166 1.32 -20.75 -9.45
N GLY A 167 1.43 -21.99 -9.89
CA GLY A 167 2.19 -23.02 -9.19
C GLY A 167 1.56 -23.40 -7.85
N LYS A 168 2.34 -23.33 -6.78
CA LYS A 168 1.92 -23.62 -5.40
C LYS A 168 1.78 -22.34 -4.56
N SER A 169 1.62 -21.21 -5.22
CA SER A 169 1.49 -19.93 -4.54
C SER A 169 0.07 -19.69 -4.01
N ASN A 170 -0.03 -18.77 -3.07
CA ASN A 170 -1.30 -18.34 -2.49
C ASN A 170 -1.41 -16.83 -2.51
N ASN A 171 -2.56 -16.33 -2.98
CA ASN A 171 -2.97 -14.93 -2.82
C ASN A 171 -4.20 -14.87 -1.92
N THR A 172 -4.13 -14.03 -0.90
CA THR A 172 -5.25 -13.70 -0.02
C THR A 172 -5.48 -12.20 -0.07
N TYR A 173 -6.73 -11.79 -0.25
CA TYR A 173 -7.13 -10.41 -0.14
C TYR A 173 -8.12 -10.23 1.00
N ARG A 174 -7.87 -9.24 1.89
CA ARG A 174 -8.79 -8.87 2.98
C ARG A 174 -9.15 -7.39 2.87
N GLY A 175 -10.41 -7.12 2.57
CA GLY A 175 -10.94 -5.76 2.49
C GLY A 175 -11.85 -5.44 3.65
N LEU A 176 -11.80 -4.20 4.14
CA LEU A 176 -12.73 -3.65 5.10
C LEU A 176 -13.22 -2.28 4.63
N VAL A 177 -14.53 -2.11 4.52
CA VAL A 177 -15.16 -0.81 4.39
C VAL A 177 -16.04 -0.60 5.61
N ARG A 178 -15.78 0.47 6.35
CA ARG A 178 -16.57 0.86 7.52
C ARG A 178 -17.10 2.27 7.33
N VAL A 179 -18.39 2.44 7.57
CA VAL A 179 -19.05 3.75 7.61
C VAL A 179 -19.46 4.03 9.06
N ALA A 180 -18.95 5.14 9.59
CA ALA A 180 -19.30 5.55 10.96
C ALA A 180 -20.72 6.10 11.02
N ALA A 181 -21.33 6.06 12.20
CA ALA A 181 -22.60 6.71 12.45
C ALA A 181 -22.47 8.22 12.17
N GLY A 182 -23.39 8.79 11.38
CA GLY A 182 -23.38 10.20 10.99
C GLY A 182 -22.54 10.53 9.76
N ALA A 183 -21.82 9.59 9.18
CA ALA A 183 -21.16 9.76 7.89
C ALA A 183 -22.19 9.58 6.76
N GLU A 184 -22.98 10.61 6.49
CA GLU A 184 -24.03 10.61 5.46
C GLU A 184 -23.45 10.83 4.06
N GLY A 185 -24.13 10.32 3.02
CA GLY A 185 -23.75 10.53 1.61
C GLY A 185 -22.48 9.81 1.16
N VAL A 186 -22.00 8.85 1.93
CA VAL A 186 -20.82 8.04 1.60
C VAL A 186 -21.05 7.19 0.36
N ARG A 187 -20.01 7.04 -0.46
CA ARG A 187 -20.00 6.11 -1.60
C ARG A 187 -18.75 5.25 -1.59
N ASN A 188 -18.93 3.97 -1.83
CA ASN A 188 -17.83 3.02 -2.03
C ASN A 188 -18.05 2.22 -3.31
N PHE A 189 -16.96 1.99 -4.03
CA PHE A 189 -16.87 0.99 -5.08
C PHE A 189 -15.76 0.01 -4.77
N THR A 190 -16.05 -1.27 -4.80
CA THR A 190 -15.05 -2.33 -4.56
C THR A 190 -15.15 -3.40 -5.64
N GLN A 191 -14.02 -3.69 -6.27
CA GLN A 191 -13.86 -4.79 -7.21
C GLN A 191 -12.61 -5.59 -6.83
N CYS A 192 -12.76 -6.90 -6.64
CA CYS A 192 -11.67 -7.82 -6.36
C CYS A 192 -11.77 -9.00 -7.33
N ASP A 193 -10.73 -9.20 -8.13
CA ASP A 193 -10.64 -10.26 -9.12
C ASP A 193 -9.42 -11.14 -8.79
N SER A 194 -9.58 -12.48 -8.85
CA SER A 194 -8.51 -13.46 -8.66
C SER A 194 -8.73 -14.72 -9.48
#